data_2f746ebf55d5dafa370acda19848de96
#
_entry.id   2f746ebf55d5dafa370acda19848de96
#
_cell.length_a   1.000
_cell.length_b   1.000
_cell.length_c   1.000
_cell.angle_alpha   90.00
_cell.angle_beta   90.00
_cell.angle_gamma   90.00
#
_symmetry.space_group_name_H-M   'P 1'
#
loop_
_entity.id
_entity.type
_entity.pdbx_description
1 polymer ?
#
loop_
_entity_poly.entity_id
_entity_poly.type
_entity_poly.pdbx_seq_one_letter_code
_entity_poly.pdbx_strand_id
1 'polypeptide(L)'
;MEAFLRALLPRLLPEGRTFEVHAFQGKSDLLGKLEARLRGYATWLPPDWRVLVVVDRDDDDCRDLKQRLEEVTRRAGLLSRSRTEGGPWQIVNRIAIEELEAWYFGDWDAVRAIYRRAARSIPHRQ
;
A
#
# COMPACT_ATOMS: atom_id res chain seq x y z
N MET A 1 -10.56 -6.37 -3.94
CA MET A 1 -9.23 -5.90 -3.52
C MET A 1 -8.58 -6.82 -2.49
N GLU A 2 -9.28 -7.12 -1.40
CA GLU A 2 -8.73 -8.01 -0.38
C GLU A 2 -8.36 -9.39 -0.92
N ALA A 3 -9.27 -10.02 -1.66
CA ALA A 3 -9.03 -11.34 -2.22
C ALA A 3 -7.81 -11.34 -3.17
N PHE A 4 -7.67 -10.28 -3.96
CA PHE A 4 -6.53 -10.13 -4.85
C PHE A 4 -5.23 -10.04 -4.07
N LEU A 5 -5.19 -9.23 -3.03
CA LEU A 5 -3.98 -9.07 -2.21
C LEU A 5 -3.63 -10.35 -1.46
N ARG A 6 -4.63 -11.05 -0.94
CA ARG A 6 -4.39 -12.32 -0.25
C ARG A 6 -3.84 -13.40 -1.18
N ALA A 7 -4.22 -13.34 -2.46
CA ALA A 7 -3.69 -14.27 -3.45
C ALA A 7 -2.30 -13.87 -3.95
N LEU A 8 -2.05 -12.57 -4.07
CA LEU A 8 -0.82 -12.03 -4.63
C LEU A 8 0.34 -12.03 -3.65
N LEU A 9 0.10 -11.58 -2.41
CA LEU A 9 1.18 -11.37 -1.44
C LEU A 9 2.01 -12.61 -1.14
N PRO A 10 1.43 -13.81 -0.98
CA PRO A 10 2.27 -14.99 -0.75
C PRO A 10 3.23 -15.28 -1.89
N ARG A 11 2.89 -14.86 -3.10
CA ARG A 11 3.74 -15.06 -4.28
C ARG A 11 4.84 -14.02 -4.38
N LEU A 12 4.64 -12.86 -3.77
CA LEU A 12 5.59 -11.76 -3.82
C LEU A 12 6.56 -11.77 -2.64
N LEU A 13 6.12 -12.26 -1.50
CA LEU A 13 6.92 -12.21 -0.28
C LEU A 13 8.00 -13.29 -0.30
N PRO A 14 9.21 -12.95 0.17
CA PRO A 14 10.23 -13.96 0.38
C PRO A 14 9.77 -15.02 1.38
N GLU A 15 10.36 -16.20 1.27
CA GLU A 15 10.07 -17.28 2.19
C GLU A 15 10.33 -16.85 3.63
N GLY A 16 9.42 -17.21 4.51
CA GLY A 16 9.52 -16.86 5.93
C GLY A 16 8.91 -15.51 6.29
N ARG A 17 8.45 -14.74 5.29
CA ARG A 17 7.75 -13.48 5.55
C ARG A 17 6.26 -13.72 5.69
N THR A 18 5.64 -12.93 6.54
CA THR A 18 4.19 -12.98 6.77
C THR A 18 3.56 -11.65 6.41
N PHE A 19 2.24 -11.65 6.27
CA PHE A 19 1.48 -10.44 5.98
C PHE A 19 0.14 -10.51 6.68
N GLU A 20 -0.46 -9.34 6.86
CA GLU A 20 -1.83 -9.20 7.33
C GLU A 20 -2.56 -8.27 6.38
N VAL A 21 -3.81 -8.60 6.07
CA VAL A 21 -4.66 -7.76 5.23
C VAL A 21 -5.85 -7.32 6.05
N HIS A 22 -6.04 -6.00 6.13
CA HIS A 22 -7.17 -5.38 6.82
C HIS A 22 -8.03 -4.69 5.78
N ALA A 23 -9.22 -5.22 5.56
CA ALA A 23 -10.15 -4.66 4.59
C ALA A 23 -11.14 -3.73 5.26
N PHE A 24 -11.56 -2.71 4.53
CA PHE A 24 -12.58 -1.77 4.97
C PHE A 24 -13.77 -1.84 4.03
N GLN A 25 -14.92 -1.40 4.50
CA GLN A 25 -16.15 -1.41 3.72
C GLN A 25 -16.25 -0.16 2.85
N GLY A 26 -15.40 -0.11 1.83
CA GLY A 26 -15.33 1.01 0.92
C GLY A 26 -14.37 2.10 1.36
N LYS A 27 -14.20 3.07 0.48
CA LYS A 27 -13.23 4.14 0.65
C LYS A 27 -13.56 5.04 1.83
N SER A 28 -14.83 5.38 2.01
CA SER A 28 -15.23 6.26 3.12
C SER A 28 -14.93 5.64 4.47
N ASP A 29 -15.18 4.34 4.61
CA ASP A 29 -14.87 3.62 5.84
C ASP A 29 -13.36 3.61 6.09
N LEU A 30 -12.58 3.33 5.06
CA LEU A 30 -11.12 3.34 5.18
C LEU A 30 -10.61 4.71 5.58
N LEU A 31 -11.01 5.76 4.86
CA LEU A 31 -10.52 7.11 5.15
C LEU A 31 -10.92 7.59 6.53
N GLY A 32 -12.10 7.20 7.00
CA GLY A 32 -12.56 7.59 8.33
C GLY A 32 -11.82 6.92 9.47
N LYS A 33 -11.24 5.74 9.22
CA LYS A 33 -10.56 4.96 10.27
C LYS A 33 -9.05 4.91 10.13
N LEU A 34 -8.53 5.38 9.00
CA LEU A 34 -7.13 5.19 8.66
C LEU A 34 -6.18 5.86 9.66
N GLU A 35 -6.46 7.10 10.03
CA GLU A 35 -5.55 7.83 10.91
C GLU A 35 -5.38 7.13 12.26
N ALA A 36 -6.47 6.68 12.86
CA ALA A 36 -6.39 5.98 14.14
C ALA A 36 -5.59 4.70 14.04
N ARG A 37 -5.80 3.95 12.95
CA ARG A 37 -5.06 2.71 12.75
C ARG A 37 -3.58 2.96 12.53
N LEU A 38 -3.24 3.98 11.74
CA LEU A 38 -1.84 4.31 11.49
C LEU A 38 -1.14 4.83 12.74
N ARG A 39 -1.85 5.59 13.57
CA ARG A 39 -1.30 6.04 14.86
C ARG A 39 -0.98 4.84 15.75
N GLY A 40 -1.83 3.83 15.72
CA GLY A 40 -1.56 2.59 16.44
C GLY A 40 -0.29 1.92 15.94
N TYR A 41 -0.14 1.79 14.63
CA TYR A 41 1.07 1.21 14.06
C TYR A 41 2.32 2.00 14.41
N ALA A 42 2.23 3.31 14.44
CA ALA A 42 3.38 4.15 14.74
C ALA A 42 3.97 3.88 16.12
N THR A 43 3.16 3.34 17.05
CA THR A 43 3.61 3.06 18.41
C THR A 43 4.37 1.75 18.54
N TRP A 44 4.18 0.80 17.61
CA TRP A 44 4.76 -0.52 17.81
C TRP A 44 5.36 -1.17 16.55
N LEU A 45 5.23 -0.55 15.38
CA LEU A 45 5.65 -1.20 14.13
C LEU A 45 7.15 -1.53 14.16
N PRO A 46 7.50 -2.82 14.03
CA PRO A 46 8.92 -3.19 14.01
C PRO A 46 9.65 -2.65 12.78
N PRO A 47 10.97 -2.48 12.85
CA PRO A 47 11.74 -1.90 11.73
C PRO A 47 11.67 -2.69 10.43
N ASP A 48 11.41 -3.99 10.51
CA ASP A 48 11.34 -4.86 9.33
C ASP A 48 9.92 -5.00 8.76
N TRP A 49 8.96 -4.32 9.35
CA TRP A 49 7.59 -4.29 8.85
C TRP A 49 7.34 -3.06 7.99
N ARG A 50 6.45 -3.23 7.03
CA ARG A 50 6.02 -2.15 6.15
C ARG A 50 4.52 -2.17 6.01
N VAL A 51 3.94 -1.00 5.81
CA VAL A 51 2.50 -0.84 5.62
C VAL A 51 2.24 -0.44 4.17
N LEU A 52 1.29 -1.10 3.55
CA LEU A 52 0.81 -0.74 2.22
C LEU A 52 -0.66 -0.37 2.34
N VAL A 53 -0.99 0.86 1.98
CA VAL A 53 -2.37 1.33 1.89
C VAL A 53 -2.78 1.36 0.43
N VAL A 54 -3.87 0.69 0.11
CA VAL A 54 -4.41 0.64 -1.26
C VAL A 54 -5.84 1.14 -1.23
N VAL A 55 -6.13 2.14 -2.06
CA VAL A 55 -7.44 2.76 -2.15
C VAL A 55 -7.86 2.85 -3.60
N ASP A 56 -9.10 2.48 -3.90
CA ASP A 56 -9.67 2.68 -5.24
C ASP A 56 -9.95 4.15 -5.46
N ARG A 57 -9.57 4.64 -6.64
CA ARG A 57 -9.82 6.03 -6.99
C ARG A 57 -11.30 6.34 -7.13
N ASP A 58 -12.04 5.45 -7.77
CA ASP A 58 -13.42 5.69 -8.21
C ASP A 58 -13.46 6.95 -9.07
N ASP A 59 -14.26 7.95 -8.67
CA ASP A 59 -14.37 9.21 -9.39
C ASP A 59 -13.54 10.33 -8.77
N ASP A 60 -12.74 10.02 -7.76
CA ASP A 60 -11.94 11.05 -7.09
C ASP A 60 -10.72 11.45 -7.92
N ASP A 61 -10.24 12.65 -7.67
CA ASP A 61 -8.99 13.12 -8.24
C ASP A 61 -7.82 12.38 -7.56
N CYS A 62 -6.97 11.77 -8.36
CA CYS A 62 -5.85 10.99 -7.84
C CYS A 62 -4.91 11.80 -6.96
N ARG A 63 -4.64 13.05 -7.36
CA ARG A 63 -3.72 13.91 -6.61
C ARG A 63 -4.30 14.29 -5.26
N ASP A 64 -5.57 14.65 -5.23
CA ASP A 64 -6.24 15.00 -3.99
C ASP A 64 -6.30 13.82 -3.04
N LEU A 65 -6.64 12.65 -3.58
CA LEU A 65 -6.73 11.44 -2.78
C LEU A 65 -5.34 11.05 -2.23
N LYS A 66 -4.33 11.10 -3.07
CA LYS A 66 -2.95 10.81 -2.65
C LYS A 66 -2.51 11.80 -1.58
N GLN A 67 -2.81 13.07 -1.75
CA GLN A 67 -2.46 14.10 -0.79
C GLN A 67 -3.13 13.86 0.56
N ARG A 68 -4.40 13.45 0.55
CA ARG A 68 -5.10 13.11 1.79
C ARG A 68 -4.45 11.95 2.51
N LEU A 69 -4.08 10.90 1.77
CA LEU A 69 -3.41 9.74 2.35
C LEU A 69 -2.06 10.12 2.95
N GLU A 70 -1.28 10.93 2.24
CA GLU A 70 0.02 11.38 2.72
C GLU A 70 -0.11 12.26 3.95
N GLU A 71 -1.12 13.11 4.00
CA GLU A 71 -1.37 13.98 5.16
C GLU A 71 -1.77 13.15 6.38
N VAL A 72 -2.64 12.16 6.20
CA VAL A 72 -3.03 11.26 7.29
C VAL A 72 -1.80 10.51 7.81
N THR A 73 -0.96 10.02 6.90
CA THR A 73 0.28 9.33 7.25
C THR A 73 1.20 10.22 8.08
N ARG A 74 1.37 11.46 7.65
CA ARG A 74 2.21 12.42 8.35
C ARG A 74 1.68 12.70 9.76
N ARG A 75 0.37 12.93 9.88
CA ARG A 75 -0.25 13.18 11.19
C ARG A 75 -0.14 11.97 12.11
N ALA A 76 -0.14 10.78 11.55
CA ALA A 76 -0.01 9.56 12.34
C ALA A 76 1.41 9.31 12.82
N GLY A 77 2.40 10.00 12.27
CA GLY A 77 3.79 9.86 12.68
C GLY A 77 4.55 8.76 11.96
N LEU A 78 4.05 8.31 10.80
CA LEU A 78 4.74 7.31 9.98
C LEU A 78 5.51 7.97 8.84
N LEU A 79 6.63 7.38 8.50
CA LEU A 79 7.50 7.88 7.44
C LEU A 79 7.09 7.27 6.11
N SER A 80 6.58 8.11 5.22
CA SER A 80 6.10 7.68 3.91
C SER A 80 7.24 7.55 2.91
N ARG A 81 7.16 6.54 2.06
CA ARG A 81 8.13 6.34 0.98
C ARG A 81 8.19 7.55 0.05
N SER A 82 7.07 8.21 -0.20
CA SER A 82 7.02 9.39 -1.06
C SER A 82 7.82 10.57 -0.54
N ARG A 83 8.09 10.60 0.75
CA ARG A 83 8.78 11.71 1.41
C ARG A 83 10.23 11.38 1.77
N THR A 84 10.69 10.19 1.42
CA THR A 84 12.07 9.78 1.68
C THR A 84 12.78 9.55 0.36
N GLU A 85 13.91 10.19 0.18
CA GLU A 85 14.71 10.04 -1.04
C GLU A 85 15.70 8.90 -0.85
N GLY A 86 15.20 7.67 -1.08
CA GLY A 86 16.02 6.48 -0.98
C GLY A 86 16.38 6.05 0.42
N GLY A 87 15.88 6.75 1.45
CA GLY A 87 16.09 6.38 2.83
C GLY A 87 15.07 5.37 3.35
N PRO A 88 15.17 4.99 4.62
CA PRO A 88 14.19 4.08 5.21
C PRO A 88 12.79 4.70 5.26
N TRP A 89 11.77 3.85 5.07
CA TRP A 89 10.38 4.28 5.10
C TRP A 89 9.54 3.20 5.75
N GLN A 90 8.34 3.58 6.21
CA GLN A 90 7.44 2.69 6.93
C GLN A 90 6.17 2.37 6.18
N ILE A 91 5.69 3.28 5.35
CA ILE A 91 4.40 3.16 4.69
C ILE A 91 4.47 3.67 3.26
N VAL A 92 3.71 3.04 2.39
CA VAL A 92 3.50 3.50 1.03
C VAL A 92 2.00 3.52 0.75
N ASN A 93 1.53 4.62 0.19
CA ASN A 93 0.13 4.81 -0.19
C ASN A 93 0.00 4.66 -1.70
N ARG A 94 -0.94 3.82 -2.14
CA ARG A 94 -1.18 3.58 -3.55
C ARG A 94 -2.65 3.71 -3.88
N ILE A 95 -2.92 4.17 -5.07
CA ILE A 95 -4.29 4.38 -5.56
C ILE A 95 -4.49 3.51 -6.79
N ALA A 96 -5.51 2.68 -6.74
CA ALA A 96 -5.91 1.87 -7.89
C ALA A 96 -6.75 2.76 -8.80
N ILE A 97 -6.20 3.11 -9.96
CA ILE A 97 -6.78 4.14 -10.82
C ILE A 97 -8.02 3.64 -11.55
N GLU A 98 -7.97 2.43 -12.04
CA GLU A 98 -9.09 1.84 -12.75
C GLU A 98 -9.47 0.51 -12.10
N GLU A 99 -9.22 -0.57 -12.81
CA GLU A 99 -9.39 -1.90 -12.25
C GLU A 99 -8.10 -2.37 -11.61
N LEU A 100 -8.17 -3.44 -10.84
CA LEU A 100 -7.00 -4.01 -10.21
C LEU A 100 -5.89 -4.34 -11.21
N GLU A 101 -6.26 -4.71 -12.41
CA GLU A 101 -5.29 -5.00 -13.45
C GLU A 101 -4.50 -3.75 -13.84
N ALA A 102 -5.17 -2.61 -13.94
CA ALA A 102 -4.49 -1.36 -14.25
C ALA A 102 -3.54 -0.95 -13.14
N TRP A 103 -3.96 -1.14 -11.90
CA TRP A 103 -3.07 -0.90 -10.76
C TRP A 103 -1.86 -1.83 -10.79
N TYR A 104 -2.10 -3.09 -11.09
CA TYR A 104 -1.06 -4.10 -11.14
C TYR A 104 0.06 -3.71 -12.11
N PHE A 105 -0.30 -3.21 -13.29
CA PHE A 105 0.68 -2.79 -14.27
C PHE A 105 1.20 -1.38 -14.02
N GLY A 106 0.34 -0.46 -13.57
CA GLY A 106 0.70 0.93 -13.36
C GLY A 106 1.66 1.15 -12.20
N ASP A 107 1.52 0.36 -11.14
CA ASP A 107 2.36 0.48 -9.95
C ASP A 107 3.39 -0.63 -9.85
N TRP A 108 3.79 -1.19 -10.99
CA TRP A 108 4.75 -2.29 -11.03
C TRP A 108 6.06 -1.95 -10.33
N ASP A 109 6.54 -0.73 -10.52
CA ASP A 109 7.80 -0.30 -9.89
C ASP A 109 7.68 -0.24 -8.37
N ALA A 110 6.52 0.12 -7.85
CA ALA A 110 6.29 0.10 -6.42
C ALA A 110 6.31 -1.32 -5.86
N VAL A 111 5.70 -2.26 -6.59
CA VAL A 111 5.74 -3.68 -6.21
C VAL A 111 7.18 -4.19 -6.23
N ARG A 112 7.94 -3.85 -7.26
CA ARG A 112 9.34 -4.22 -7.36
C ARG A 112 10.17 -3.67 -6.22
N ALA A 113 9.93 -2.43 -5.84
CA ALA A 113 10.67 -1.79 -4.76
C ALA A 113 10.48 -2.52 -3.44
N ILE A 114 9.32 -3.14 -3.26
CA ILE A 114 9.01 -3.91 -2.06
C ILE A 114 9.54 -5.34 -2.18
N TYR A 115 9.37 -5.97 -3.35
CA TYR A 115 9.67 -7.39 -3.54
C TYR A 115 10.37 -7.64 -4.86
N ARG A 116 11.63 -7.32 -4.96
CA ARG A 116 12.40 -7.45 -6.20
C ARG A 116 12.36 -8.84 -6.84
N ARG A 117 12.51 -9.87 -6.03
CA ARG A 117 12.53 -11.23 -6.54
C ARG A 117 11.20 -11.65 -7.13
N ALA A 118 10.15 -11.26 -6.47
CA ALA A 118 8.81 -11.68 -6.83
C ALA A 118 8.34 -11.05 -8.12
N ALA A 119 8.89 -9.91 -8.49
CA ALA A 119 8.52 -9.23 -9.73
C ALA A 119 8.70 -10.13 -10.96
N ARG A 120 9.62 -11.08 -10.90
CA ARG A 120 9.88 -11.97 -12.01
C ARG A 120 8.86 -13.10 -12.12
N SER A 121 8.18 -13.42 -11.04
CA SER A 121 7.23 -14.53 -11.03
C SER A 121 5.81 -14.11 -11.35
N ILE A 122 5.55 -12.82 -11.49
CA ILE A 122 4.23 -12.31 -11.82
C ILE A 122 4.12 -12.22 -13.35
N PRO A 123 3.19 -12.94 -13.97
CA PRO A 123 3.07 -12.91 -15.41
C PRO A 123 2.58 -11.56 -15.91
N HIS A 124 3.14 -11.11 -17.02
CA HIS A 124 2.65 -9.93 -17.70
C HIS A 124 1.46 -10.31 -18.57
N ARG A 125 0.40 -9.56 -18.46
CA ARG A 125 -0.79 -9.75 -19.29
C ARG A 125 -0.73 -8.78 -20.44
N GLN A 126 -1.08 -9.28 -21.57
CA GLN A 126 -1.09 -8.50 -22.79
C GLN A 126 -2.41 -7.80 -22.99
#